data_104fa4b4ecd1b7387f7661de64fa1748
#
_entry.id   104fa4b4ecd1b7387f7661de64fa1748
#
_cell.length_a   1.000
_cell.length_b   1.000
_cell.length_c   1.000
_cell.angle_alpha   90.00
_cell.angle_beta   90.00
_cell.angle_gamma   90.00
#
_symmetry.space_group_name_H-M   'P 1'
#
loop_
_entity.id
_entity.type
_entity.pdbx_description
1 polymer ?
#
loop_
_entity_poly.entity_id
_entity_poly.type
_entity_poly.pdbx_seq_one_letter_code
_entity_poly.pdbx_strand_id
1 'polypeptide(L)'
;GKDNAAASGLSDAPIRWIVDDCAKFVEREIRRGHRYDAIIMDPPSYGRGPGGEVWKLETNLWGFVSLCAGVLSDDPLFVIINSYTTGLSASVLSYVTESIFTKKFGGSSEAQELGLPVTDTGLALPCGATCRWQRR
;
A
#
# COMPACT_ATOMS: atom_id res chain seq x y z
N GLY A 1 -13.71 4.26 -9.59
CA GLY A 1 -13.43 2.81 -9.41
C GLY A 1 -14.26 1.95 -10.34
N LYS A 2 -15.59 1.97 -10.22
CA LYS A 2 -16.48 1.11 -11.05
C LYS A 2 -16.31 1.37 -12.55
N ASP A 3 -16.26 2.63 -12.96
CA ASP A 3 -16.11 3.00 -14.37
C ASP A 3 -14.75 2.54 -14.93
N ASN A 4 -13.69 2.62 -14.12
CA ASN A 4 -12.37 2.10 -14.51
C ASN A 4 -12.39 0.57 -14.66
N ALA A 5 -13.06 -0.13 -13.76
CA ALA A 5 -13.21 -1.58 -13.86
C ALA A 5 -13.98 -1.96 -15.15
N ALA A 6 -15.07 -1.26 -15.45
CA ALA A 6 -15.83 -1.46 -16.67
C ALA A 6 -14.98 -1.21 -17.93
N ALA A 7 -14.23 -0.10 -17.96
CA ALA A 7 -13.32 0.22 -19.07
C ALA A 7 -12.19 -0.81 -19.24
N SER A 8 -11.85 -1.54 -18.18
CA SER A 8 -10.86 -2.61 -18.18
C SER A 8 -11.44 -4.01 -18.41
N GLY A 9 -12.72 -4.12 -18.77
CA GLY A 9 -13.39 -5.41 -18.99
C GLY A 9 -13.63 -6.22 -17.69
N LEU A 10 -13.61 -5.55 -16.54
CA LEU A 10 -13.76 -6.17 -15.22
C LEU A 10 -15.13 -5.91 -14.57
N SER A 11 -16.16 -5.64 -15.36
CA SER A 11 -17.50 -5.36 -14.84
C SER A 11 -18.07 -6.49 -13.99
N ASP A 12 -17.81 -7.74 -14.40
CA ASP A 12 -18.32 -8.95 -13.75
C ASP A 12 -17.32 -9.59 -12.78
N ALA A 13 -16.16 -8.94 -12.58
CA ALA A 13 -15.18 -9.42 -11.62
C ALA A 13 -15.71 -9.30 -10.17
N PRO A 14 -15.35 -10.21 -9.26
CA PRO A 14 -15.82 -10.21 -7.87
C PRO A 14 -15.16 -9.09 -7.05
N ILE A 15 -15.34 -7.84 -7.45
CA ILE A 15 -14.75 -6.67 -6.80
C ILE A 15 -15.73 -6.08 -5.79
N ARG A 16 -15.33 -6.01 -4.54
CA ARG A 16 -16.07 -5.33 -3.48
C ARG A 16 -15.57 -3.89 -3.31
N TRP A 17 -16.38 -2.93 -3.68
CA TRP A 17 -16.10 -1.51 -3.54
C TRP A 17 -16.52 -1.01 -2.16
N ILE A 18 -15.56 -0.46 -1.41
CA ILE A 18 -15.79 0.05 -0.06
C ILE A 18 -15.22 1.47 0.01
N VAL A 19 -16.03 2.41 0.46
CA VAL A 19 -15.62 3.79 0.76
C VAL A 19 -15.65 3.95 2.27
N ASP A 20 -14.48 4.00 2.88
CA ASP A 20 -14.34 4.00 4.33
C ASP A 20 -12.97 4.55 4.75
N ASP A 21 -12.80 4.85 6.02
CA ASP A 21 -11.50 5.05 6.64
C ASP A 21 -10.74 3.71 6.67
N CYS A 22 -9.59 3.67 5.99
CA CYS A 22 -8.84 2.43 5.81
C CYS A 22 -8.36 1.83 7.13
N ALA A 23 -7.92 2.64 8.10
CA ALA A 23 -7.46 2.13 9.39
C ALA A 23 -8.62 1.50 10.17
N LYS A 24 -9.74 2.20 10.25
CA LYS A 24 -10.96 1.68 10.90
C LYS A 24 -11.51 0.43 10.21
N PHE A 25 -11.42 0.39 8.88
CA PHE A 25 -11.78 -0.81 8.11
C PHE A 25 -10.90 -2.00 8.51
N VAL A 26 -9.57 -1.84 8.45
CA VAL A 26 -8.61 -2.91 8.79
C VAL A 26 -8.81 -3.38 10.23
N GLU A 27 -8.97 -2.47 11.19
CA GLU A 27 -9.27 -2.83 12.59
C GLU A 27 -10.54 -3.69 12.72
N ARG A 28 -11.61 -3.35 11.97
CA ARG A 28 -12.84 -4.14 11.98
C ARG A 28 -12.65 -5.52 11.38
N GLU A 29 -11.89 -5.62 10.29
CA GLU A 29 -11.63 -6.92 9.64
C GLU A 29 -10.77 -7.82 10.55
N ILE A 30 -9.78 -7.27 11.25
CA ILE A 30 -9.00 -8.00 12.26
C ILE A 30 -9.93 -8.55 13.37
N ARG A 31 -10.82 -7.70 13.93
CA ARG A 31 -11.76 -8.12 14.98
C ARG A 31 -12.75 -9.20 14.52
N ARG A 32 -13.10 -9.21 13.22
CA ARG A 32 -13.98 -10.21 12.60
C ARG A 32 -13.25 -11.50 12.24
N GLY A 33 -11.92 -11.53 12.36
CA GLY A 33 -11.11 -12.66 11.96
C GLY A 33 -10.94 -12.82 10.44
N HIS A 34 -11.31 -11.81 9.65
CA HIS A 34 -11.08 -11.83 8.20
C HIS A 34 -9.59 -11.70 7.90
N ARG A 35 -9.13 -12.41 6.88
CA ARG A 35 -7.73 -12.41 6.44
C ARG A 35 -7.66 -12.20 4.94
N TYR A 36 -6.55 -11.60 4.51
CA TYR A 36 -6.27 -11.25 3.12
C TYR A 36 -4.90 -11.78 2.72
N ASP A 37 -4.78 -12.23 1.49
CA ASP A 37 -3.53 -12.84 0.99
C ASP A 37 -2.57 -11.80 0.41
N ALA A 38 -3.06 -10.63 0.04
CA ALA A 38 -2.22 -9.56 -0.50
C ALA A 38 -2.79 -8.18 -0.15
N ILE A 39 -1.91 -7.19 -0.14
CA ILE A 39 -2.27 -5.77 0.03
C ILE A 39 -1.53 -4.94 -1.01
N ILE A 40 -2.26 -4.06 -1.69
CA ILE A 40 -1.69 -2.96 -2.48
C ILE A 40 -2.18 -1.68 -1.82
N MET A 41 -1.25 -0.81 -1.44
CA MET A 41 -1.58 0.46 -0.81
C MET A 41 -0.90 1.64 -1.50
N ASP A 42 -1.66 2.68 -1.63
CA ASP A 42 -1.24 3.96 -2.20
C ASP A 42 -1.74 5.08 -1.28
N PRO A 43 -1.14 5.18 -0.07
CA PRO A 43 -1.61 6.11 0.94
C PRO A 43 -1.31 7.55 0.53
N PRO A 44 -2.24 8.49 0.79
CA PRO A 44 -2.01 9.90 0.47
C PRO A 44 -0.87 10.47 1.33
N SER A 45 -0.12 11.43 0.79
CA SER A 45 0.94 12.14 1.51
C SER A 45 0.39 12.90 2.72
N TYR A 46 -0.79 13.50 2.55
CA TYR A 46 -1.47 14.29 3.57
C TYR A 46 -2.99 14.13 3.46
N GLY A 47 -3.67 14.18 4.59
CA GLY A 47 -5.13 14.16 4.65
C GLY A 47 -5.67 14.73 5.96
N ARG A 48 -6.95 15.10 5.94
CA ARG A 48 -7.71 15.46 7.14
C ARG A 48 -8.95 14.59 7.22
N GLY A 49 -9.15 13.97 8.37
CA GLY A 49 -10.39 13.26 8.68
C GLY A 49 -11.53 14.20 9.06
N PRO A 50 -12.78 13.72 9.05
CA PRO A 50 -13.96 14.51 9.38
C PRO A 50 -13.97 15.00 10.83
N GLY A 51 -13.25 14.37 11.73
CA GLY A 51 -13.06 14.79 13.13
C GLY A 51 -11.89 15.73 13.36
N GLY A 52 -11.21 16.18 12.28
CA GLY A 52 -10.05 17.08 12.36
C GLY A 52 -8.71 16.35 12.50
N GLU A 53 -8.71 15.01 12.48
CA GLU A 53 -7.49 14.20 12.54
C GLU A 53 -6.59 14.54 11.36
N VAL A 54 -5.30 14.64 11.60
CA VAL A 54 -4.30 14.93 10.57
C VAL A 54 -3.54 13.66 10.24
N TRP A 55 -3.62 13.26 8.99
CA TRP A 55 -2.78 12.22 8.40
C TRP A 55 -1.57 12.87 7.73
N LYS A 56 -0.38 12.39 8.08
CA LYS A 56 0.88 12.67 7.38
C LYS A 56 1.59 11.35 7.17
N LEU A 57 1.91 11.02 5.92
CA LEU A 57 2.48 9.72 5.59
C LEU A 57 3.80 9.46 6.35
N GLU A 58 4.69 10.43 6.39
CA GLU A 58 5.99 10.31 7.06
C GLU A 58 5.88 10.03 8.57
N THR A 59 4.76 10.40 9.19
CA THR A 59 4.53 10.18 10.63
C THR A 59 3.72 8.92 10.90
N ASN A 60 2.78 8.60 10.02
CA ASN A 60 1.77 7.58 10.26
C ASN A 60 2.06 6.25 9.53
N LEU A 61 3.00 6.23 8.57
CA LEU A 61 3.28 5.06 7.74
C LEU A 61 3.55 3.80 8.55
N TRP A 62 4.46 3.87 9.52
CA TRP A 62 4.84 2.72 10.34
C TRP A 62 3.64 2.10 11.06
N GLY A 63 2.85 2.93 11.74
CA GLY A 63 1.67 2.47 12.49
C GLY A 63 0.61 1.84 11.59
N PHE A 64 0.36 2.46 10.44
CA PHE A 64 -0.62 1.96 9.48
C PHE A 64 -0.18 0.65 8.82
N VAL A 65 1.09 0.55 8.39
CA VAL A 65 1.63 -0.68 7.80
C VAL A 65 1.66 -1.82 8.83
N SER A 66 2.01 -1.51 10.09
CA SER A 66 1.96 -2.48 11.19
C SER A 66 0.53 -3.00 11.44
N LEU A 67 -0.47 -2.12 11.40
CA LEU A 67 -1.88 -2.48 11.50
C LEU A 67 -2.29 -3.40 10.34
N CYS A 68 -1.91 -3.05 9.11
CA CYS A 68 -2.19 -3.85 7.91
C CYS A 68 -1.56 -5.25 7.97
N ALA A 69 -0.40 -5.40 8.59
CA ALA A 69 0.20 -6.73 8.81
C ALA A 69 -0.66 -7.64 9.71
N GLY A 70 -1.57 -7.06 10.50
CA GLY A 70 -2.51 -7.80 11.35
C GLY A 70 -3.68 -8.42 10.61
N VAL A 71 -3.98 -7.97 9.39
CA VAL A 71 -5.10 -8.50 8.59
C VAL A 71 -4.64 -9.48 7.51
N LEU A 72 -3.34 -9.68 7.32
CA LEU A 72 -2.82 -10.68 6.40
C LEU A 72 -3.07 -12.10 6.90
N SER A 73 -3.22 -13.03 5.96
CA SER A 73 -3.27 -14.48 6.22
C SER A 73 -1.93 -14.97 6.79
N ASP A 74 -1.89 -16.23 7.20
CA ASP A 74 -0.66 -16.83 7.76
C ASP A 74 0.41 -17.11 6.68
N ASP A 75 -0.02 -17.25 5.41
CA ASP A 75 0.87 -17.42 4.25
C ASP A 75 0.54 -16.39 3.15
N PRO A 76 0.78 -15.10 3.41
CA PRO A 76 0.42 -14.04 2.48
C PRO A 76 1.32 -14.07 1.24
N LEU A 77 0.79 -13.59 0.11
CA LEU A 77 1.49 -13.62 -1.17
C LEU A 77 2.45 -12.45 -1.32
N PHE A 78 1.92 -11.23 -1.21
CA PHE A 78 2.71 -10.00 -1.38
C PHE A 78 2.06 -8.78 -0.72
N VAL A 79 2.88 -7.75 -0.52
CA VAL A 79 2.44 -6.39 -0.17
C VAL A 79 3.16 -5.40 -1.08
N ILE A 80 2.42 -4.46 -1.67
CA ILE A 80 2.97 -3.34 -2.44
C ILE A 80 2.61 -2.03 -1.74
N ILE A 81 3.61 -1.20 -1.51
CA ILE A 81 3.46 0.15 -0.94
C ILE A 81 4.03 1.15 -1.91
N ASN A 82 3.21 2.10 -2.36
CA ASN A 82 3.65 3.24 -3.15
C ASN A 82 3.68 4.50 -2.29
N SER A 83 4.58 5.41 -2.60
CA SER A 83 4.67 6.73 -1.98
C SER A 83 5.03 7.77 -3.02
N TYR A 84 4.28 8.85 -3.03
CA TYR A 84 4.55 10.05 -3.84
C TYR A 84 4.94 11.23 -2.96
N THR A 85 5.33 10.95 -1.72
CA THR A 85 5.71 11.97 -0.72
C THR A 85 7.17 12.34 -0.88
N THR A 86 7.44 13.62 -1.08
CA THR A 86 8.82 14.15 -1.09
C THR A 86 9.53 13.83 0.23
N GLY A 87 10.72 13.24 0.15
CA GLY A 87 11.52 12.86 1.31
C GLY A 87 11.28 11.43 1.82
N LEU A 88 10.28 10.71 1.29
CA LEU A 88 10.12 9.27 1.53
C LEU A 88 10.81 8.50 0.39
N SER A 89 12.07 8.14 0.61
CA SER A 89 12.87 7.38 -0.36
C SER A 89 12.47 5.89 -0.41
N ALA A 90 12.87 5.22 -1.48
CA ALA A 90 12.72 3.78 -1.61
C ALA A 90 13.35 3.01 -0.44
N SER A 91 14.50 3.48 0.09
CA SER A 91 15.15 2.86 1.24
C SER A 91 14.33 2.96 2.54
N VAL A 92 13.56 4.03 2.73
CA VAL A 92 12.63 4.14 3.88
C VAL A 92 11.50 3.13 3.76
N LEU A 93 10.91 2.99 2.57
CA LEU A 93 9.88 1.98 2.33
C LEU A 93 10.43 0.56 2.54
N SER A 94 11.64 0.27 2.06
CA SER A 94 12.31 -1.02 2.28
C SER A 94 12.49 -1.29 3.77
N TYR A 95 13.01 -0.32 4.53
CA TYR A 95 13.21 -0.47 5.97
C TYR A 95 11.90 -0.79 6.72
N VAL A 96 10.83 -0.06 6.42
CA VAL A 96 9.50 -0.30 7.03
C VAL A 96 9.00 -1.70 6.68
N THR A 97 9.08 -2.07 5.42
CA THR A 97 8.58 -3.33 4.89
C THR A 97 9.34 -4.54 5.44
N GLU A 98 10.68 -4.47 5.45
CA GLU A 98 11.54 -5.50 6.03
C GLU A 98 11.28 -5.68 7.53
N SER A 99 11.19 -4.57 8.25
CA SER A 99 10.98 -4.59 9.70
C SER A 99 9.63 -5.16 10.13
N ILE A 100 8.61 -5.06 9.27
CA ILE A 100 7.25 -5.48 9.59
C ILE A 100 6.93 -6.83 8.94
N PHE A 101 7.05 -6.94 7.61
CA PHE A 101 6.60 -8.13 6.90
C PHE A 101 7.65 -9.23 6.86
N THR A 102 8.89 -8.92 6.47
CA THR A 102 9.96 -9.93 6.40
C THR A 102 10.24 -10.53 7.77
N LYS A 103 10.26 -9.71 8.82
CA LYS A 103 10.43 -10.19 10.19
C LYS A 103 9.29 -11.11 10.65
N LYS A 104 8.05 -10.84 10.23
CA LYS A 104 6.88 -11.61 10.66
C LYS A 104 6.61 -12.84 9.81
N PHE A 105 6.77 -12.74 8.49
CA PHE A 105 6.35 -13.75 7.54
C PHE A 105 7.51 -14.38 6.76
N GLY A 106 8.75 -13.88 6.90
CA GLY A 106 9.87 -14.22 6.02
C GLY A 106 9.73 -13.54 4.66
N GLY A 107 10.29 -14.13 3.60
CA GLY A 107 10.27 -13.55 2.27
C GLY A 107 11.31 -12.45 2.07
N SER A 108 11.10 -11.59 1.09
CA SER A 108 12.04 -10.50 0.73
C SER A 108 11.31 -9.27 0.25
N SER A 109 11.95 -8.10 0.42
CA SER A 109 11.47 -6.82 -0.11
C SER A 109 12.39 -6.29 -1.20
N GLU A 110 11.80 -5.66 -2.19
CA GLU A 110 12.49 -4.91 -3.24
C GLU A 110 11.87 -3.52 -3.33
N ALA A 111 12.69 -2.49 -3.23
CA ALA A 111 12.26 -1.11 -3.30
C ALA A 111 13.02 -0.33 -4.35
N GLN A 112 12.34 0.54 -5.09
CA GLN A 112 12.90 1.34 -6.16
C GLN A 112 12.15 2.66 -6.32
N GLU A 113 12.81 3.60 -6.99
CA GLU A 113 12.15 4.82 -7.46
C GLU A 113 11.17 4.49 -8.58
N LEU A 114 10.05 5.22 -8.60
CA LEU A 114 9.07 5.17 -9.67
C LEU A 114 9.30 6.32 -10.66
N GLY A 115 9.24 5.99 -11.93
CA GLY A 115 9.31 6.98 -13.00
C GLY A 115 8.33 6.65 -14.12
N LEU A 116 7.70 7.69 -14.66
CA LEU A 116 6.87 7.58 -15.87
C LEU A 116 7.76 7.75 -17.09
N PRO A 117 7.76 6.80 -18.04
CA PRO A 117 8.56 6.93 -19.25
C PRO A 117 8.06 8.11 -20.11
N VAL A 118 9.00 8.94 -20.54
CA VAL A 118 8.74 10.07 -21.44
C VAL A 118 9.16 9.64 -22.85
N THR A 119 8.19 9.40 -23.72
CA THR A 119 8.41 8.80 -25.06
C THR A 119 9.32 9.64 -25.94
N ASP A 120 9.22 10.97 -25.86
CA ASP A 120 9.95 11.89 -26.74
C ASP A 120 11.43 12.03 -26.37
N THR A 121 11.78 11.79 -25.11
CA THR A 121 13.15 12.01 -24.60
C THR A 121 13.87 10.72 -24.24
N GLY A 122 13.14 9.62 -24.07
CA GLY A 122 13.65 8.36 -23.52
C GLY A 122 14.04 8.43 -22.04
N LEU A 123 13.72 9.54 -21.37
CA LEU A 123 13.93 9.72 -19.93
C LEU A 123 12.73 9.23 -19.13
N ALA A 124 12.89 9.11 -17.83
CA ALA A 124 11.81 8.85 -16.90
C ALA A 124 11.52 10.10 -16.07
N LEU A 125 10.24 10.50 -15.98
CA LEU A 125 9.81 11.55 -15.07
C LEU A 125 9.69 10.93 -13.66
N PRO A 126 10.51 11.35 -12.68
CA PRO A 126 10.39 10.84 -11.32
C PRO A 126 9.02 11.15 -10.72
N CYS A 127 8.35 10.17 -10.15
CA CYS A 127 7.01 10.35 -9.60
C CYS A 127 6.82 9.77 -8.20
N GLY A 128 7.82 9.10 -7.63
CA GLY A 128 7.73 8.55 -6.29
C GLY A 128 8.60 7.32 -6.07
N ALA A 129 8.25 6.52 -5.08
CA ALA A 129 8.93 5.28 -4.75
C ALA A 129 7.92 4.15 -4.53
N THR A 130 8.34 2.93 -4.79
CA THR A 130 7.56 1.72 -4.51
C THR A 130 8.40 0.71 -3.75
N CYS A 131 7.73 -0.07 -2.89
CA CYS A 131 8.33 -1.25 -2.29
C CYS A 131 7.37 -2.43 -2.44
N ARG A 132 7.88 -3.54 -2.93
CA ARG A 132 7.18 -4.81 -3.01
C ARG A 132 7.83 -5.81 -2.07
N TRP A 133 7.07 -6.28 -1.09
CA TRP A 133 7.39 -7.46 -0.33
C TRP A 133 6.68 -8.66 -0.93
N GLN A 134 7.33 -9.80 -0.96
CA GLN A 134 6.75 -11.07 -1.39
C GLN A 134 7.23 -12.21 -0.51
N ARG A 135 6.36 -13.18 -0.29
CA ARG A 135 6.63 -14.34 0.57
C ARG A 135 7.68 -15.29 -0.05
N ARG A 136 7.68 -15.43 -1.40
CA ARG A 136 8.54 -16.35 -2.18
C ARG A 136 9.06 -15.68 -3.44
#